data_1e4d4bd620537f653806a95ede84aa92
#
_entry.id   1e4d4bd620537f653806a95ede84aa92
#
_cell.length_a   1.000
_cell.length_b   1.000
_cell.length_c   1.000
_cell.angle_alpha   90.00
_cell.angle_beta   90.00
_cell.angle_gamma   90.00
#
_symmetry.space_group_name_H-M   'P 1'
#
loop_
_entity.id
_entity.type
_entity.pdbx_description
1 polymer ?
#
loop_
_entity_poly.entity_id
_entity_poly.type
_entity_poly.pdbx_seq_one_letter_code
_entity_poly.pdbx_strand_id
1 'polypeptide(L)'
;MLKLNTWLLPLLLLLLPMTAQAADISGVPKIRDGDHALIGKTRIRLAGIDAPGVDQLCLNPKGDRWTCGVAARDALAQHTAGKSWTCHVLRVDKAGRSIAKCEVDGEDLGQWMVKNGWALAYVQYSHAYEGEEKAAREAKLGLWQGSFIAPWDWRVRSAKTQILGATKPPKDARRILLASASGPVAPSPDCTIKGNVNKSGECIYHKPTSRWYAQIRMKISKGTRW
;
A
#
# COMPACT_ATOMS: atom_id res chain seq x y z
N MET A 1 42.18 16.00 -71.38
CA MET A 1 41.52 16.85 -70.35
C MET A 1 40.46 15.98 -69.70
N LEU A 2 40.74 15.31 -68.54
CA LEU A 2 39.85 14.45 -67.81
C LEU A 2 39.20 15.32 -66.72
N LYS A 3 37.82 15.41 -66.77
CA LYS A 3 37.07 16.12 -65.73
C LYS A 3 36.70 15.11 -64.65
N LEU A 4 37.30 15.24 -63.49
CA LEU A 4 36.93 14.46 -62.31
C LEU A 4 35.63 15.02 -61.69
N ASN A 5 34.51 14.29 -61.77
CA ASN A 5 33.27 14.63 -61.10
C ASN A 5 33.31 14.05 -59.69
N THR A 6 33.55 14.87 -58.69
CA THR A 6 33.42 14.51 -57.26
C THR A 6 31.95 14.54 -56.86
N TRP A 7 31.34 13.36 -56.70
CA TRP A 7 30.02 13.19 -56.09
C TRP A 7 30.18 13.24 -54.57
N LEU A 8 29.79 14.35 -53.96
CA LEU A 8 29.60 14.45 -52.52
C LEU A 8 28.31 13.75 -52.14
N LEU A 9 28.40 12.53 -51.57
CA LEU A 9 27.28 11.89 -50.89
C LEU A 9 27.03 12.62 -49.58
N PRO A 10 25.77 13.09 -49.29
CA PRO A 10 25.44 13.61 -48.00
C PRO A 10 25.33 12.43 -47.00
N LEU A 11 26.19 12.46 -45.99
CA LEU A 11 26.13 11.54 -44.86
C LEU A 11 24.86 11.88 -44.02
N LEU A 12 23.77 11.19 -44.26
CA LEU A 12 22.52 11.32 -43.49
C LEU A 12 22.72 10.70 -42.12
N LEU A 13 23.04 11.53 -41.11
CA LEU A 13 23.17 11.14 -39.72
C LEU A 13 21.77 10.79 -39.19
N LEU A 14 21.41 9.51 -39.14
CA LEU A 14 20.20 9.00 -38.50
C LEU A 14 20.30 9.22 -36.98
N LEU A 15 19.73 10.31 -36.50
CA LEU A 15 19.47 10.54 -35.08
C LEU A 15 18.40 9.55 -34.60
N LEU A 16 18.82 8.39 -34.08
CA LEU A 16 17.94 7.46 -33.41
C LEU A 16 17.46 8.13 -32.09
N PRO A 17 16.14 8.21 -31.85
CA PRO A 17 15.66 8.72 -30.58
C PRO A 17 16.10 7.76 -29.47
N MET A 18 16.98 8.19 -28.56
CA MET A 18 17.24 7.51 -27.31
C MET A 18 15.97 7.59 -26.45
N THR A 19 15.20 6.51 -26.44
CA THR A 19 14.12 6.35 -25.45
C THR A 19 14.78 6.25 -24.08
N ALA A 20 14.69 7.31 -23.29
CA ALA A 20 15.09 7.27 -21.88
C ALA A 20 14.17 6.29 -21.16
N GLN A 21 14.65 5.08 -20.96
CA GLN A 21 13.97 4.08 -20.13
C GLN A 21 14.11 4.55 -18.68
N ALA A 22 12.98 4.71 -17.98
CA ALA A 22 13.01 5.07 -16.58
C ALA A 22 13.83 3.99 -15.83
N ALA A 23 14.86 4.41 -15.11
CA ALA A 23 15.73 3.49 -14.39
C ALA A 23 14.94 2.77 -13.29
N ASP A 24 15.14 1.46 -13.18
CA ASP A 24 14.58 0.66 -12.10
C ASP A 24 15.10 1.14 -10.74
N ILE A 25 14.20 1.12 -9.75
CA ILE A 25 14.54 1.46 -8.37
C ILE A 25 14.63 0.17 -7.57
N SER A 26 15.81 -0.11 -7.01
CA SER A 26 16.01 -1.31 -6.20
C SER A 26 16.50 -0.97 -4.80
N GLY A 27 16.11 -1.78 -3.82
CA GLY A 27 16.57 -1.68 -2.44
C GLY A 27 15.57 -2.21 -1.42
N VAL A 28 16.02 -2.33 -0.17
CA VAL A 28 15.16 -2.75 0.96
C VAL A 28 14.24 -1.58 1.33
N PRO A 29 12.91 -1.77 1.27
CA PRO A 29 11.96 -0.69 1.48
C PRO A 29 11.69 -0.42 2.95
N LYS A 30 11.34 0.83 3.25
CA LYS A 30 10.60 1.18 4.46
C LYS A 30 9.11 1.29 4.11
N ILE A 31 8.33 0.28 4.48
CA ILE A 31 6.90 0.19 4.16
C ILE A 31 6.12 1.20 5.00
N ARG A 32 5.23 1.97 4.36
CA ARG A 32 4.41 3.01 4.97
C ARG A 32 2.98 2.54 5.23
N ASP A 33 2.38 1.92 4.24
CA ASP A 33 1.06 1.28 4.24
C ASP A 33 1.04 0.14 3.23
N GLY A 34 -0.13 -0.39 2.89
CA GLY A 34 -0.24 -1.57 2.02
C GLY A 34 0.10 -1.32 0.55
N ASP A 35 0.22 -0.08 0.09
CA ASP A 35 0.58 0.26 -1.29
C ASP A 35 1.64 1.38 -1.41
N HIS A 36 2.25 1.82 -0.28
CA HIS A 36 3.31 2.82 -0.28
C HIS A 36 4.56 2.37 0.47
N ALA A 37 5.71 2.63 -0.12
CA ALA A 37 7.02 2.38 0.47
C ALA A 37 8.00 3.52 0.19
N LEU A 38 9.13 3.50 0.92
CA LEU A 38 10.27 4.37 0.67
C LEU A 38 11.49 3.48 0.43
N ILE A 39 12.13 3.60 -0.74
CA ILE A 39 13.41 2.97 -1.07
C ILE A 39 14.45 4.09 -1.16
N GLY A 40 15.41 4.09 -0.24
CA GLY A 40 16.30 5.23 -0.05
C GLY A 40 15.53 6.53 0.20
N LYS A 41 15.57 7.49 -0.73
CA LYS A 41 14.80 8.74 -0.69
C LYS A 41 13.58 8.74 -1.61
N THR A 42 13.39 7.69 -2.41
CA THR A 42 12.32 7.62 -3.41
C THR A 42 11.04 7.06 -2.80
N ARG A 43 9.95 7.81 -2.97
CA ARG A 43 8.61 7.40 -2.57
C ARG A 43 8.00 6.54 -3.66
N ILE A 44 7.71 5.28 -3.33
CA ILE A 44 7.08 4.31 -4.23
C ILE A 44 5.59 4.23 -3.89
N ARG A 45 4.75 4.12 -4.91
CA ARG A 45 3.38 3.66 -4.82
C ARG A 45 3.21 2.47 -5.78
N LEU A 46 2.73 1.35 -5.26
CA LEU A 46 2.44 0.16 -6.07
C LEU A 46 1.36 0.48 -7.10
N ALA A 47 1.65 0.14 -8.35
CA ALA A 47 0.75 0.42 -9.47
C ALA A 47 -0.45 -0.54 -9.50
N GLY A 48 -1.60 -0.06 -9.97
CA GLY A 48 -2.78 -0.88 -10.24
C GLY A 48 -3.56 -1.35 -9.02
N ILE A 49 -3.14 -0.98 -7.81
CA ILE A 49 -3.82 -1.35 -6.57
C ILE A 49 -4.14 -0.12 -5.69
N ASP A 50 -5.03 -0.31 -4.73
CA ASP A 50 -5.29 0.64 -3.66
C ASP A 50 -5.54 -0.11 -2.35
N ALA A 51 -4.69 0.13 -1.36
CA ALA A 51 -4.77 -0.50 -0.04
C ALA A 51 -5.41 0.43 0.99
N PRO A 52 -6.02 -0.11 2.06
CA PRO A 52 -6.52 0.70 3.16
C PRO A 52 -5.41 1.54 3.78
N GLY A 53 -5.71 2.82 4.05
CA GLY A 53 -4.83 3.68 4.81
C GLY A 53 -4.61 3.16 6.23
N VAL A 54 -3.46 3.43 6.83
CA VAL A 54 -3.10 2.90 8.17
C VAL A 54 -4.09 3.27 9.27
N ASP A 55 -4.89 4.31 9.08
CA ASP A 55 -5.94 4.75 10.00
C ASP A 55 -7.35 4.32 9.55
N GLN A 56 -7.47 3.52 8.48
CA GLN A 56 -8.74 2.96 8.05
C GLN A 56 -9.17 1.80 8.94
N LEU A 57 -10.45 1.82 9.32
CA LEU A 57 -11.10 0.74 10.07
C LEU A 57 -11.93 -0.15 9.15
N CYS A 58 -11.93 -1.44 9.48
CA CYS A 58 -12.82 -2.44 8.90
C CYS A 58 -13.59 -3.16 10.02
N LEU A 59 -14.57 -3.97 9.66
CA LEU A 59 -15.28 -4.87 10.57
C LEU A 59 -14.91 -6.31 10.21
N ASN A 60 -14.68 -7.13 11.23
CA ASN A 60 -14.47 -8.56 11.07
C ASN A 60 -15.81 -9.29 10.83
N PRO A 61 -15.86 -10.61 10.61
CA PRO A 61 -17.10 -11.36 10.44
C PRO A 61 -18.08 -11.27 11.62
N LYS A 62 -17.57 -10.96 12.82
CA LYS A 62 -18.40 -10.78 14.03
C LYS A 62 -18.93 -9.34 14.18
N GLY A 63 -18.51 -8.42 13.33
CA GLY A 63 -18.87 -7.01 13.41
C GLY A 63 -17.93 -6.19 14.30
N ASP A 64 -16.84 -6.75 14.82
CA ASP A 64 -15.86 -6.02 15.63
C ASP A 64 -14.93 -5.18 14.74
N ARG A 65 -14.53 -4.03 15.26
CA ARG A 65 -13.60 -3.12 14.58
C ARG A 65 -12.18 -3.66 14.59
N TRP A 66 -11.49 -3.52 13.48
CA TRP A 66 -10.05 -3.76 13.41
C TRP A 66 -9.34 -2.77 12.47
N THR A 67 -8.05 -2.59 12.66
CA THR A 67 -7.23 -1.65 11.88
C THR A 67 -6.72 -2.33 10.61
N CYS A 68 -7.59 -2.45 9.61
CA CYS A 68 -7.27 -3.20 8.39
C CYS A 68 -6.12 -2.59 7.59
N GLY A 69 -5.95 -1.28 7.61
CA GLY A 69 -4.80 -0.65 6.96
C GLY A 69 -3.46 -0.97 7.63
N VAL A 70 -3.45 -1.12 8.96
CA VAL A 70 -2.28 -1.62 9.69
C VAL A 70 -2.00 -3.06 9.31
N ALA A 71 -3.03 -3.91 9.28
CA ALA A 71 -2.88 -5.31 8.91
C ALA A 71 -2.37 -5.49 7.47
N ALA A 72 -2.89 -4.71 6.52
CA ALA A 72 -2.42 -4.73 5.12
C ALA A 72 -0.94 -4.32 5.02
N ARG A 73 -0.53 -3.25 5.74
CA ARG A 73 0.88 -2.84 5.82
C ARG A 73 1.76 -3.94 6.40
N ASP A 74 1.33 -4.52 7.52
CA ASP A 74 2.12 -5.52 8.24
C ASP A 74 2.21 -6.84 7.47
N ALA A 75 1.16 -7.21 6.73
CA ALA A 75 1.17 -8.35 5.82
C ALA A 75 2.23 -8.15 4.70
N LEU A 76 2.25 -6.98 4.05
CA LEU A 76 3.27 -6.65 3.05
C LEU A 76 4.68 -6.65 3.67
N ALA A 77 4.83 -6.06 4.86
CA ALA A 77 6.11 -6.01 5.57
C ALA A 77 6.63 -7.40 5.95
N GLN A 78 5.76 -8.29 6.40
CA GLN A 78 6.11 -9.66 6.75
C GLN A 78 6.48 -10.48 5.50
N HIS A 79 5.69 -10.35 4.44
CA HIS A 79 5.92 -11.07 3.18
C HIS A 79 7.27 -10.72 2.55
N THR A 80 7.67 -9.46 2.65
CA THR A 80 8.90 -8.96 2.02
C THR A 80 10.03 -8.71 3.02
N ALA A 81 9.96 -9.24 4.24
CA ALA A 81 10.88 -8.92 5.34
C ALA A 81 12.34 -9.10 4.95
N GLY A 82 13.13 -8.02 5.07
CA GLY A 82 14.56 -8.00 4.80
C GLY A 82 14.97 -8.12 3.33
N LYS A 83 14.00 -8.29 2.41
CA LYS A 83 14.30 -8.47 0.99
C LYS A 83 14.37 -7.13 0.24
N SER A 84 15.21 -7.08 -0.78
CA SER A 84 15.26 -5.96 -1.72
C SER A 84 14.10 -6.06 -2.70
N TRP A 85 13.42 -4.94 -2.94
CA TRP A 85 12.45 -4.82 -4.02
C TRP A 85 13.14 -4.37 -5.30
N THR A 86 12.64 -4.79 -6.46
CA THR A 86 12.94 -4.22 -7.77
C THR A 86 11.66 -3.60 -8.30
N CYS A 87 11.70 -2.29 -8.59
CA CYS A 87 10.52 -1.50 -8.95
C CYS A 87 10.71 -0.87 -10.32
N HIS A 88 9.92 -1.26 -11.30
CA HIS A 88 9.85 -0.66 -12.63
C HIS A 88 8.91 0.55 -12.59
N VAL A 89 9.47 1.74 -12.75
CA VAL A 89 8.72 3.00 -12.67
C VAL A 89 7.91 3.19 -13.95
N LEU A 90 6.60 3.29 -13.81
CA LEU A 90 5.69 3.55 -14.92
C LEU A 90 5.49 5.05 -15.15
N ARG A 91 5.42 5.82 -14.07
CA ARG A 91 5.27 7.29 -14.09
C ARG A 91 5.51 7.88 -12.71
N VAL A 92 5.67 9.19 -12.66
CA VAL A 92 5.67 9.96 -11.40
C VAL A 92 4.36 10.72 -11.31
N ASP A 93 3.72 10.71 -10.13
CA ASP A 93 2.47 11.43 -9.91
C ASP A 93 2.72 12.90 -9.49
N LYS A 94 1.63 13.68 -9.40
CA LYS A 94 1.68 15.10 -9.01
C LYS A 94 2.25 15.34 -7.61
N ALA A 95 2.25 14.33 -6.74
CA ALA A 95 2.84 14.39 -5.40
C ALA A 95 4.31 13.96 -5.38
N GLY A 96 4.91 13.66 -6.55
CA GLY A 96 6.29 13.23 -6.72
C GLY A 96 6.53 11.80 -6.21
N ARG A 97 5.50 10.92 -6.24
CA ARG A 97 5.65 9.49 -5.97
C ARG A 97 5.88 8.75 -7.28
N SER A 98 6.82 7.81 -7.28
CA SER A 98 7.01 6.89 -8.39
C SER A 98 5.93 5.83 -8.34
N ILE A 99 5.01 5.84 -9.30
CA ILE A 99 4.03 4.78 -9.50
C ILE A 99 4.76 3.66 -10.21
N ALA A 100 4.92 2.52 -9.55
CA ALA A 100 5.79 1.45 -10.04
C ALA A 100 5.17 0.07 -9.85
N LYS A 101 5.50 -0.84 -10.77
CA LYS A 101 5.34 -2.27 -10.58
C LYS A 101 6.56 -2.77 -9.82
N CYS A 102 6.37 -3.34 -8.64
CA CYS A 102 7.46 -3.80 -7.80
C CYS A 102 7.39 -5.31 -7.60
N GLU A 103 8.56 -5.93 -7.56
CA GLU A 103 8.71 -7.38 -7.42
C GLU A 103 9.72 -7.70 -6.32
N VAL A 104 9.53 -8.85 -5.69
CA VAL A 104 10.48 -9.49 -4.76
C VAL A 104 10.64 -10.94 -5.17
N ASP A 105 11.86 -11.37 -5.44
CA ASP A 105 12.16 -12.74 -5.91
C ASP A 105 11.33 -13.15 -7.15
N GLY A 106 11.00 -12.19 -8.03
CA GLY A 106 10.18 -12.38 -9.23
C GLY A 106 8.67 -12.39 -8.98
N GLU A 107 8.20 -12.24 -7.75
CA GLU A 107 6.78 -12.15 -7.42
C GLU A 107 6.30 -10.68 -7.44
N ASP A 108 5.23 -10.41 -8.22
CA ASP A 108 4.57 -9.10 -8.28
C ASP A 108 3.85 -8.79 -6.97
N LEU A 109 4.30 -7.74 -6.28
CA LEU A 109 3.75 -7.33 -4.98
C LEU A 109 2.32 -6.79 -5.07
N GLY A 110 1.96 -6.14 -6.16
CA GLY A 110 0.58 -5.68 -6.39
C GLY A 110 -0.36 -6.87 -6.53
N GLN A 111 0.03 -7.85 -7.31
CA GLN A 111 -0.71 -9.10 -7.49
C GLN A 111 -0.86 -9.84 -6.15
N TRP A 112 0.24 -10.00 -5.40
CA TRP A 112 0.21 -10.66 -4.10
C TRP A 112 -0.75 -9.97 -3.11
N MET A 113 -0.71 -8.65 -3.04
CA MET A 113 -1.58 -7.87 -2.16
C MET A 113 -3.06 -8.05 -2.49
N VAL A 114 -3.42 -8.02 -3.78
CA VAL A 114 -4.82 -8.20 -4.21
C VAL A 114 -5.26 -9.65 -4.04
N LYS A 115 -4.45 -10.62 -4.44
CA LYS A 115 -4.73 -12.06 -4.32
C LYS A 115 -5.00 -12.50 -2.88
N ASN A 116 -4.32 -11.87 -1.90
CA ASN A 116 -4.51 -12.15 -0.48
C ASN A 116 -5.57 -11.23 0.17
N GLY A 117 -6.24 -10.38 -0.58
CA GLY A 117 -7.30 -9.49 -0.11
C GLY A 117 -6.83 -8.33 0.76
N TRP A 118 -5.54 -7.95 0.70
CA TRP A 118 -4.98 -6.84 1.46
C TRP A 118 -5.08 -5.49 0.73
N ALA A 119 -5.34 -5.53 -0.58
CA ALA A 119 -5.62 -4.37 -1.42
C ALA A 119 -6.73 -4.70 -2.41
N LEU A 120 -7.30 -3.68 -3.02
CA LEU A 120 -8.25 -3.80 -4.12
C LEU A 120 -7.55 -3.50 -5.45
N ALA A 121 -7.99 -4.15 -6.54
CA ALA A 121 -7.62 -3.75 -7.88
C ALA A 121 -8.15 -2.35 -8.17
N TYR A 122 -7.27 -1.43 -8.59
CA TYR A 122 -7.68 -0.06 -8.86
C TYR A 122 -8.01 0.09 -10.35
N VAL A 123 -9.17 -0.45 -10.72
CA VAL A 123 -9.62 -0.58 -12.11
C VAL A 123 -9.71 0.73 -12.90
N GLN A 124 -9.80 1.87 -12.20
CA GLN A 124 -9.76 3.18 -12.84
C GLN A 124 -8.42 3.44 -13.55
N TYR A 125 -7.34 2.75 -13.15
CA TYR A 125 -6.00 2.93 -13.72
C TYR A 125 -5.44 1.66 -14.37
N SER A 126 -5.88 0.47 -13.95
CA SER A 126 -5.37 -0.80 -14.46
C SER A 126 -6.35 -1.94 -14.20
N HIS A 127 -6.56 -2.78 -15.20
CA HIS A 127 -7.38 -4.01 -15.12
C HIS A 127 -6.54 -5.25 -14.77
N ALA A 128 -5.24 -5.08 -14.46
CA ALA A 128 -4.29 -6.19 -14.34
C ALA A 128 -4.62 -7.21 -13.23
N TYR A 129 -5.33 -6.80 -12.17
CA TYR A 129 -5.53 -7.62 -10.97
C TYR A 129 -7.00 -7.93 -10.68
N GLU A 130 -7.92 -7.75 -11.64
CA GLU A 130 -9.35 -8.02 -11.43
C GLU A 130 -9.62 -9.50 -11.16
N GLY A 131 -8.85 -10.39 -11.79
CA GLY A 131 -8.97 -11.84 -11.57
C GLY A 131 -8.59 -12.24 -10.16
N GLU A 132 -7.49 -11.68 -9.64
CA GLU A 132 -7.01 -11.89 -8.27
C GLU A 132 -8.00 -11.32 -7.25
N GLU A 133 -8.56 -10.13 -7.51
CA GLU A 133 -9.59 -9.57 -6.63
C GLU A 133 -10.83 -10.45 -6.58
N LYS A 134 -11.31 -10.93 -7.74
CA LYS A 134 -12.45 -11.85 -7.80
C LYS A 134 -12.18 -13.11 -6.97
N ALA A 135 -11.03 -13.73 -7.14
CA ALA A 135 -10.64 -14.93 -6.38
C ALA A 135 -10.55 -14.65 -4.88
N ALA A 136 -9.92 -13.54 -4.47
CA ALA A 136 -9.83 -13.13 -3.08
C ALA A 136 -11.20 -12.89 -2.44
N ARG A 137 -12.13 -12.28 -3.19
CA ARG A 137 -13.51 -12.03 -2.77
C ARG A 137 -14.29 -13.33 -2.57
N GLU A 138 -14.20 -14.26 -3.51
CA GLU A 138 -14.86 -15.56 -3.43
C GLU A 138 -14.33 -16.40 -2.26
N ALA A 139 -13.01 -16.36 -2.03
CA ALA A 139 -12.35 -17.04 -0.92
C ALA A 139 -12.46 -16.27 0.42
N LYS A 140 -13.07 -15.07 0.44
CA LYS A 140 -13.24 -14.21 1.62
C LYS A 140 -11.91 -13.90 2.33
N LEU A 141 -10.85 -13.64 1.57
CA LEU A 141 -9.52 -13.36 2.11
C LEU A 141 -9.38 -11.90 2.58
N GLY A 142 -8.51 -11.67 3.55
CA GLY A 142 -8.12 -10.34 4.02
C GLY A 142 -9.32 -9.44 4.34
N LEU A 143 -9.49 -8.35 3.61
CA LEU A 143 -10.61 -7.40 3.76
C LEU A 143 -11.97 -8.06 3.47
N TRP A 144 -12.01 -9.01 2.54
CA TRP A 144 -13.23 -9.65 2.04
C TRP A 144 -13.91 -10.56 3.05
N GLN A 145 -13.23 -10.95 4.13
CA GLN A 145 -13.83 -11.76 5.21
C GLN A 145 -14.93 -11.03 5.99
N GLY A 146 -14.89 -9.70 6.06
CA GLY A 146 -15.81 -8.89 6.86
C GLY A 146 -16.50 -7.79 6.07
N SER A 147 -16.57 -6.59 6.62
CA SER A 147 -17.15 -5.41 5.96
C SER A 147 -16.17 -4.24 5.97
N PHE A 148 -16.08 -3.53 4.86
CA PHE A 148 -15.17 -2.40 4.70
C PHE A 148 -15.68 -1.41 3.65
N ILE A 149 -15.02 -0.25 3.54
CA ILE A 149 -15.23 0.73 2.47
C ILE A 149 -13.99 0.69 1.57
N ALA A 150 -14.18 0.78 0.25
CA ALA A 150 -13.05 0.86 -0.67
C ALA A 150 -12.10 2.02 -0.28
N PRO A 151 -10.77 1.81 -0.32
CA PRO A 151 -9.81 2.79 0.17
C PRO A 151 -9.95 4.18 -0.48
N TRP A 152 -10.19 4.24 -1.79
CA TRP A 152 -10.43 5.51 -2.50
C TRP A 152 -11.69 6.23 -2.02
N ASP A 153 -12.79 5.52 -1.75
CA ASP A 153 -14.03 6.07 -1.24
C ASP A 153 -13.91 6.51 0.22
N TRP A 154 -13.18 5.73 1.02
CA TRP A 154 -12.92 6.07 2.41
C TRP A 154 -12.20 7.41 2.55
N ARG A 155 -11.27 7.74 1.64
CA ARG A 155 -10.54 9.02 1.68
C ARG A 155 -11.47 10.23 1.43
N VAL A 156 -12.53 10.09 0.65
CA VAL A 156 -13.49 11.18 0.40
C VAL A 156 -14.61 11.25 1.45
N ARG A 157 -14.70 10.27 2.35
CA ARG A 157 -15.66 10.23 3.48
C ARG A 157 -17.13 10.43 3.06
N SER A 158 -17.50 9.97 1.88
CA SER A 158 -18.87 10.13 1.37
C SER A 158 -19.86 9.26 2.15
N ALA A 159 -20.94 9.86 2.60
CA ALA A 159 -22.05 9.12 3.22
C ALA A 159 -22.76 8.16 2.23
N LYS A 160 -22.58 8.35 0.92
CA LYS A 160 -23.14 7.51 -0.14
C LYS A 160 -22.28 6.31 -0.49
N THR A 161 -21.06 6.20 0.09
CA THR A 161 -20.11 5.13 -0.18
C THR A 161 -20.70 3.75 0.10
N GLN A 162 -20.44 2.80 -0.79
CA GLN A 162 -20.85 1.41 -0.62
C GLN A 162 -20.01 0.69 0.44
N ILE A 163 -20.67 -0.11 1.26
CA ILE A 163 -19.98 -1.06 2.14
C ILE A 163 -19.77 -2.35 1.37
N LEU A 164 -18.53 -2.78 1.28
CA LEU A 164 -18.08 -3.99 0.62
C LEU A 164 -17.83 -5.12 1.63
N GLY A 165 -17.63 -6.34 1.15
CA GLY A 165 -17.25 -7.51 1.94
C GLY A 165 -18.30 -8.60 1.98
N ALA A 166 -17.99 -9.69 2.70
CA ALA A 166 -18.79 -10.92 2.70
C ALA A 166 -19.88 -10.96 3.76
N THR A 167 -19.84 -10.06 4.76
CA THR A 167 -20.77 -10.10 5.90
C THR A 167 -21.80 -8.98 5.82
N LYS A 168 -23.03 -9.27 6.30
CA LYS A 168 -24.04 -8.24 6.46
C LYS A 168 -23.60 -7.26 7.56
N PRO A 169 -23.36 -5.99 7.24
CA PRO A 169 -22.85 -5.06 8.21
C PRO A 169 -23.91 -4.72 9.29
N PRO A 170 -23.48 -4.42 10.53
CA PRO A 170 -24.37 -3.91 11.57
C PRO A 170 -24.97 -2.54 11.19
N LYS A 171 -26.07 -2.13 11.82
CA LYS A 171 -26.80 -0.89 11.48
C LYS A 171 -25.92 0.36 11.54
N ASP A 172 -24.96 0.42 12.44
CA ASP A 172 -24.05 1.56 12.63
C ASP A 172 -22.70 1.42 11.88
N ALA A 173 -22.54 0.36 11.06
CA ALA A 173 -21.30 0.06 10.34
C ALA A 173 -20.77 1.26 9.55
N ARG A 174 -21.62 1.99 8.85
CA ARG A 174 -21.19 3.15 8.05
C ARG A 174 -20.50 4.21 8.90
N ARG A 175 -21.04 4.52 10.08
CA ARG A 175 -20.44 5.48 11.01
C ARG A 175 -19.07 4.99 11.50
N ILE A 176 -18.95 3.69 11.79
CA ILE A 176 -17.69 3.06 12.24
C ILE A 176 -16.67 3.08 11.10
N LEU A 177 -17.07 2.61 9.92
CA LEU A 177 -16.17 2.45 8.77
C LEU A 177 -15.71 3.78 8.18
N LEU A 178 -16.49 4.86 8.30
CA LEU A 178 -16.08 6.19 7.89
C LEU A 178 -15.20 6.91 8.93
N ALA A 179 -15.15 6.42 10.17
CA ALA A 179 -14.27 6.99 11.16
C ALA A 179 -12.79 6.66 10.85
N SER A 180 -11.89 7.56 11.24
CA SER A 180 -10.48 7.22 11.35
C SER A 180 -10.23 6.51 12.67
N ALA A 181 -9.32 5.58 12.70
CA ALA A 181 -8.75 5.11 13.94
C ALA A 181 -8.08 6.30 14.63
N SER A 182 -8.69 6.83 15.68
CA SER A 182 -8.11 7.90 16.50
C SER A 182 -6.90 7.41 17.33
N GLY A 183 -6.57 6.14 17.20
CA GLY A 183 -5.42 5.41 17.70
C GLY A 183 -5.58 3.95 17.28
N PRO A 184 -4.52 3.13 17.28
CA PRO A 184 -4.65 1.72 16.95
C PRO A 184 -5.63 1.09 17.94
N VAL A 185 -6.66 0.45 17.40
CA VAL A 185 -7.50 -0.46 18.17
C VAL A 185 -6.63 -1.65 18.52
N ALA A 186 -6.59 -2.05 19.78
CA ALA A 186 -5.89 -3.27 20.17
C ALA A 186 -6.36 -4.45 19.29
N PRO A 187 -5.47 -5.30 18.80
CA PRO A 187 -5.82 -6.42 17.94
C PRO A 187 -6.72 -7.46 18.65
N SER A 188 -6.70 -7.45 19.96
CA SER A 188 -7.65 -8.19 20.81
C SER A 188 -7.88 -7.44 22.13
N PRO A 189 -8.95 -7.72 22.88
CA PRO A 189 -9.16 -7.19 24.23
C PRO A 189 -7.98 -7.47 25.18
N ASP A 190 -7.27 -8.58 24.95
CA ASP A 190 -6.14 -9.02 25.76
C ASP A 190 -4.82 -8.38 25.36
N CYS A 191 -4.76 -7.70 24.21
CA CYS A 191 -3.56 -7.00 23.76
C CYS A 191 -3.44 -5.64 24.48
N THR A 192 -2.78 -5.64 25.62
CA THR A 192 -2.65 -4.47 26.50
C THR A 192 -1.29 -3.76 26.42
N ILE A 193 -0.35 -4.26 25.60
CA ILE A 193 0.98 -3.68 25.46
C ILE A 193 0.95 -2.57 24.41
N LYS A 194 1.37 -1.35 24.81
CA LYS A 194 1.57 -0.24 23.88
C LYS A 194 3.02 -0.14 23.46
N GLY A 195 3.29 0.00 22.16
CA GLY A 195 4.62 0.23 21.61
C GLY A 195 4.75 1.60 20.98
N ASN A 196 5.90 2.24 21.09
CA ASN A 196 6.28 3.41 20.32
C ASN A 196 7.71 3.28 19.83
N VAL A 197 8.06 4.04 18.80
CA VAL A 197 9.42 4.13 18.28
C VAL A 197 9.97 5.48 18.70
N ASN A 198 11.14 5.49 19.34
CA ASN A 198 11.83 6.70 19.72
C ASN A 198 12.51 7.38 18.52
N LYS A 199 13.18 8.52 18.75
CA LYS A 199 13.90 9.25 17.69
C LYS A 199 15.06 8.46 17.09
N SER A 200 15.64 7.52 17.84
CA SER A 200 16.73 6.64 17.41
C SER A 200 16.25 5.42 16.61
N GLY A 201 14.93 5.23 16.46
CA GLY A 201 14.36 4.08 15.76
C GLY A 201 14.16 2.85 16.65
N GLU A 202 14.41 2.95 17.95
CA GLU A 202 14.22 1.83 18.88
C GLU A 202 12.76 1.67 19.28
N CYS A 203 12.29 0.44 19.36
CA CYS A 203 10.94 0.09 19.82
C CYS A 203 10.90 0.07 21.35
N ILE A 204 10.06 0.90 21.93
CA ILE A 204 9.81 0.95 23.37
C ILE A 204 8.43 0.38 23.65
N TYR A 205 8.36 -0.63 24.53
CA TYR A 205 7.13 -1.28 24.92
C TYR A 205 6.69 -0.87 26.32
N HIS A 206 5.42 -0.58 26.48
CA HIS A 206 4.82 -0.14 27.74
C HIS A 206 3.73 -1.11 28.18
N LYS A 207 3.93 -1.74 29.34
CA LYS A 207 2.90 -2.57 29.99
C LYS A 207 1.90 -1.68 30.73
N PRO A 208 0.65 -2.14 30.98
CA PRO A 208 -0.36 -1.39 31.75
C PRO A 208 0.13 -0.92 33.11
N THR A 209 1.05 -1.65 33.75
CA THR A 209 1.66 -1.34 35.04
C THR A 209 2.73 -0.23 34.96
N SER A 210 3.14 0.18 33.75
CA SER A 210 4.13 1.26 33.59
C SER A 210 3.50 2.62 33.92
N ARG A 211 4.22 3.44 34.73
CA ARG A 211 3.80 4.81 35.03
C ARG A 211 3.52 5.70 33.82
N TRP A 212 4.13 5.38 32.68
CA TRP A 212 3.98 6.12 31.44
C TRP A 212 2.83 5.62 30.54
N TYR A 213 2.25 4.48 30.87
CA TYR A 213 1.27 3.81 30.02
C TYR A 213 0.05 4.68 29.68
N ALA A 214 -0.49 5.38 30.67
CA ALA A 214 -1.64 6.27 30.47
C ALA A 214 -1.32 7.48 29.58
N GLN A 215 -0.06 7.91 29.54
CA GLN A 215 0.39 9.08 28.76
C GLN A 215 0.70 8.73 27.31
N ILE A 216 0.88 7.43 26.98
CA ILE A 216 1.15 6.99 25.63
C ILE A 216 -0.10 7.15 24.78
N ARG A 217 -0.11 8.18 23.93
CA ARG A 217 -1.13 8.40 22.91
C ARG A 217 -0.76 7.59 21.68
N MET A 218 -1.60 6.64 21.34
CA MET A 218 -1.42 5.79 20.17
C MET A 218 -1.70 6.60 18.89
N LYS A 219 -0.64 6.85 18.10
CA LYS A 219 -0.73 7.53 16.81
C LYS A 219 -0.06 6.67 15.75
N ILE A 220 -0.83 5.97 14.94
CA ILE A 220 -0.33 5.04 13.92
C ILE A 220 0.65 5.73 12.97
N SER A 221 0.35 6.96 12.56
CA SER A 221 1.22 7.78 11.70
C SER A 221 2.61 8.09 12.31
N LYS A 222 2.78 7.89 13.63
CA LYS A 222 4.05 8.07 14.35
C LYS A 222 4.70 6.73 14.76
N GLY A 223 4.23 5.61 14.22
CA GLY A 223 4.80 4.29 14.48
C GLY A 223 4.42 3.68 15.84
N THR A 224 3.43 4.26 16.56
CA THR A 224 2.93 3.64 17.80
C THR A 224 2.01 2.47 17.46
N ARG A 225 2.12 1.37 18.22
CA ARG A 225 1.40 0.10 18.03
C ARG A 225 0.95 -0.47 19.35
N TRP A 226 -0.04 -1.34 19.27
CA TRP A 226 -0.39 -2.28 20.35
C TRP A 226 0.50 -3.50 20.25
#